data_ce587aa00a94827b8ede08e2d70467bd
#
_entry.id   ce587aa00a94827b8ede08e2d70467bd
#
_cell.length_a   1.000
_cell.length_b   1.000
_cell.length_c   1.000
_cell.angle_alpha   90.00
_cell.angle_beta   90.00
_cell.angle_gamma   90.00
#
_symmetry.space_group_name_H-M   'P 1'
#
loop_
_entity.id
_entity.type
_entity.pdbx_description
1 polymer ?
#
loop_
_entity_poly.entity_id
_entity_poly.type
_entity_poly.pdbx_seq_one_letter_code
_entity_poly.pdbx_strand_id
1 'polypeptide(L)'
;MDIKILGPGCAKCHELDKRTREVVHELGLDANVEYIQDINRITEYGLLTTPGLVINGKMVCSGHVPSKGDLTRLLTSSAADQTKSVSS
;
A
#
# COMPACT_ATOMS: atom_id res chain seq x y z
N MET A 1 2.59 3.20 10.71
CA MET A 1 2.50 2.32 9.54
C MET A 1 2.94 3.11 8.32
N ASP A 2 3.78 2.52 7.50
CA ASP A 2 4.33 3.16 6.32
C ASP A 2 3.76 2.50 5.07
N ILE A 3 3.00 3.24 4.28
CA ILE A 3 2.31 2.73 3.11
C ILE A 3 2.81 3.46 1.87
N LYS A 4 3.19 2.72 0.84
CA LYS A 4 3.66 3.30 -0.41
C LYS A 4 2.89 2.72 -1.58
N ILE A 5 2.42 3.60 -2.46
CA ILE A 5 1.78 3.21 -3.70
C ILE A 5 2.79 3.45 -4.83
N LEU A 6 3.06 2.43 -5.61
CA LEU A 6 4.06 2.47 -6.67
C LEU A 6 3.37 2.46 -8.03
N GLY A 7 3.59 3.49 -8.82
CA GLY A 7 3.02 3.54 -10.15
C GLY A 7 3.33 4.84 -10.86
N PRO A 8 3.50 4.81 -12.21
CA PRO A 8 3.91 5.99 -12.97
C PRO A 8 2.81 7.04 -13.19
N GLY A 9 1.63 6.88 -12.59
CA GLY A 9 0.57 7.86 -12.70
C GLY A 9 -0.58 7.45 -13.61
N CYS A 10 -0.73 6.15 -13.87
CA CYS A 10 -1.86 5.65 -14.66
C CYS A 10 -3.16 5.71 -13.85
N ALA A 11 -4.28 5.51 -14.53
CA ALA A 11 -5.60 5.58 -13.88
C ALA A 11 -5.71 4.61 -12.70
N LYS A 12 -5.21 3.38 -12.86
CA LYS A 12 -5.23 2.38 -11.79
C LYS A 12 -4.35 2.78 -10.63
N CYS A 13 -3.22 3.44 -10.92
CA CYS A 13 -2.32 3.92 -9.87
C CYS A 13 -2.99 4.99 -9.02
N HIS A 14 -3.67 5.94 -9.65
CA HIS A 14 -4.42 6.97 -8.95
C HIS A 14 -5.58 6.37 -8.14
N GLU A 15 -6.25 5.39 -8.71
CA GLU A 15 -7.36 4.71 -8.04
C GLU A 15 -6.87 3.99 -6.78
N LEU A 16 -5.75 3.31 -6.87
CA LEU A 16 -5.16 2.63 -5.71
C LEU A 16 -4.77 3.64 -4.63
N ASP A 17 -4.13 4.74 -5.02
CA ASP A 17 -3.74 5.78 -4.07
C ASP A 17 -4.97 6.34 -3.34
N LYS A 18 -5.99 6.71 -4.10
CA LYS A 18 -7.21 7.27 -3.53
C LYS A 18 -7.89 6.28 -2.60
N ARG A 19 -8.04 5.04 -3.06
CA ARG A 19 -8.73 4.00 -2.29
C ARG A 19 -7.98 3.68 -1.00
N THR A 20 -6.66 3.61 -1.07
CA THR A 20 -5.83 3.35 0.10
C THR A 20 -5.98 4.46 1.14
N ARG A 21 -5.95 5.71 0.70
CA ARG A 21 -6.12 6.85 1.61
C ARG A 21 -7.51 6.88 2.25
N GLU A 22 -8.53 6.52 1.49
CA GLU A 22 -9.90 6.43 2.01
C GLU A 22 -10.01 5.37 3.11
N VAL A 23 -9.43 4.19 2.88
CA VAL A 23 -9.48 3.11 3.86
C VAL A 23 -8.68 3.47 5.12
N VAL A 24 -7.51 4.06 4.96
CA VAL A 24 -6.71 4.53 6.09
C VAL A 24 -7.52 5.51 6.94
N HIS A 25 -8.22 6.42 6.30
CA HIS A 25 -9.04 7.41 6.99
C HIS A 25 -10.23 6.75 7.70
N GLU A 26 -10.92 5.83 7.02
CA GLU A 26 -12.07 5.13 7.57
C GLU A 26 -11.71 4.27 8.79
N LEU A 27 -10.54 3.67 8.76
CA LEU A 27 -10.07 2.82 9.86
C LEU A 27 -9.41 3.63 10.98
N GLY A 28 -9.17 4.92 10.76
CA GLY A 28 -8.51 5.76 11.74
C GLY A 28 -7.07 5.34 12.00
N LEU A 29 -6.40 4.81 11.00
CA LEU A 29 -5.01 4.35 11.15
C LEU A 29 -4.04 5.52 11.17
N ASP A 30 -3.04 5.43 12.03
CA ASP A 30 -1.92 6.36 12.02
C ASP A 30 -0.90 5.86 10.99
N ALA A 31 -1.13 6.21 9.75
CA ALA A 31 -0.33 5.72 8.64
C ALA A 31 0.18 6.86 7.78
N ASN A 32 1.40 6.71 7.30
CA ASN A 32 2.01 7.63 6.35
C ASN A 32 1.86 7.03 4.96
N VAL A 33 1.12 7.70 4.07
CA VAL A 33 0.87 7.21 2.72
C VAL A 33 1.64 8.06 1.73
N GLU A 34 2.49 7.40 0.94
CA GLU A 34 3.29 8.05 -0.09
C GLU A 34 2.98 7.44 -1.45
N TYR A 35 2.79 8.29 -2.46
CA TYR A 35 2.56 7.85 -3.84
C TYR A 35 3.87 8.06 -4.61
N ILE A 36 4.52 6.97 -4.98
CA ILE A 36 5.82 6.99 -5.67
C ILE A 36 5.59 6.79 -7.16
N GLN A 37 5.90 7.81 -7.95
CA GLN A 37 5.74 7.78 -9.40
C GLN A 37 7.06 7.65 -10.15
N ASP A 38 8.18 7.78 -9.47
CA ASP A 38 9.50 7.68 -10.05
C ASP A 38 9.81 6.24 -10.44
N ILE A 39 10.00 5.99 -11.72
CA ILE A 39 10.27 4.66 -12.25
C ILE A 39 11.50 4.03 -11.61
N ASN A 40 12.54 4.82 -11.36
CA ASN A 40 13.76 4.30 -10.75
C ASN A 40 13.49 3.78 -9.34
N ARG A 41 12.70 4.49 -8.56
CA ARG A 41 12.33 4.05 -7.22
C ARG A 41 11.42 2.82 -7.27
N ILE A 42 10.48 2.80 -8.21
CA ILE A 42 9.58 1.67 -8.40
C ILE A 42 10.38 0.41 -8.72
N THR A 43 11.37 0.53 -9.59
CA THR A 43 12.23 -0.58 -10.00
C THR A 43 13.03 -1.13 -8.82
N GLU A 44 13.44 -0.28 -7.90
CA GLU A 44 14.18 -0.69 -6.71
C GLU A 44 13.38 -1.67 -5.84
N TYR A 45 12.06 -1.60 -5.88
CA TYR A 45 11.20 -2.54 -5.16
C TYR A 45 11.03 -3.87 -5.88
N GLY A 46 11.61 -4.02 -7.07
CA GLY A 46 11.47 -5.24 -7.87
C GLY A 46 10.11 -5.40 -8.51
N LEU A 47 9.36 -4.31 -8.64
CA LEU A 47 8.02 -4.33 -9.20
C LEU A 47 8.07 -4.44 -10.72
N LEU A 48 7.45 -5.50 -11.26
CA LEU A 48 7.39 -5.74 -12.70
C LEU A 48 6.09 -5.27 -13.32
N THR A 49 5.03 -5.11 -12.52
CA THR A 49 3.72 -4.66 -12.97
C THR A 49 3.19 -3.59 -12.03
N THR A 50 2.51 -2.58 -12.57
CA THR A 50 1.93 -1.51 -11.77
C THR A 50 0.41 -1.59 -11.83
N PRO A 51 -0.28 -1.10 -10.79
CA PRO A 51 0.24 -0.46 -9.58
C PRO A 51 0.74 -1.47 -8.54
N GLY A 52 1.55 -1.00 -7.60
CA GLY A 52 2.03 -1.82 -6.49
C GLY A 52 1.71 -1.19 -5.15
N LEU A 53 1.47 -2.01 -4.15
CA LEU A 53 1.20 -1.55 -2.80
C LEU A 53 2.23 -2.14 -1.84
N VAL A 54 2.90 -1.27 -1.10
CA VAL A 54 3.92 -1.64 -0.13
C VAL A 54 3.46 -1.17 1.25
N ILE A 55 3.47 -2.07 2.21
CA ILE A 55 3.13 -1.76 3.60
C ILE A 55 4.31 -2.16 4.49
N ASN A 56 4.85 -1.19 5.22
CA ASN A 56 5.99 -1.39 6.12
C ASN A 56 7.16 -2.07 5.41
N GLY A 57 7.44 -1.66 4.19
CA GLY A 57 8.55 -2.17 3.41
C GLY A 57 8.29 -3.49 2.70
N LYS A 58 7.10 -4.06 2.86
CA LYS A 58 6.74 -5.33 2.23
C LYS A 58 5.70 -5.10 1.13
N MET A 59 5.98 -5.60 -0.06
CA MET A 59 5.02 -5.53 -1.17
C MET A 59 3.92 -6.55 -0.96
N VAL A 60 2.68 -6.06 -0.81
CA VAL A 60 1.53 -6.91 -0.52
C VAL A 60 0.59 -7.09 -1.70
N CYS A 61 0.74 -6.25 -2.74
CA CYS A 61 -0.12 -6.30 -3.91
C CYS A 61 0.61 -5.71 -5.10
N SER A 62 0.44 -6.30 -6.28
CA SER A 62 1.01 -5.77 -7.52
C SER A 62 0.15 -6.14 -8.71
N GLY A 63 0.11 -5.24 -9.70
CA GLY A 63 -0.55 -5.49 -10.96
C GLY A 63 -2.06 -5.29 -10.98
N HIS A 64 -2.69 -4.97 -9.85
CA HIS A 64 -4.12 -4.72 -9.79
C HIS A 64 -4.48 -3.82 -8.62
N VAL A 65 -5.71 -3.30 -8.64
CA VAL A 65 -6.24 -2.45 -7.56
C VAL A 65 -7.11 -3.32 -6.66
N PRO A 66 -6.70 -3.58 -5.41
CA PRO A 66 -7.54 -4.35 -4.51
C PRO A 66 -8.81 -3.58 -4.13
N SER A 67 -9.86 -4.32 -3.78
CA SER A 67 -11.10 -3.72 -3.30
C SER A 67 -10.89 -3.11 -1.92
N LYS A 68 -11.86 -2.27 -1.49
CA LYS A 68 -11.81 -1.69 -0.15
C LYS A 68 -11.76 -2.77 0.93
N GLY A 69 -12.52 -3.85 0.74
CA GLY A 69 -12.49 -4.97 1.67
C GLY A 69 -11.13 -5.63 1.76
N ASP A 70 -10.49 -5.83 0.61
CA ASP A 70 -9.15 -6.40 0.56
C ASP A 70 -8.13 -5.47 1.21
N LEU A 71 -8.22 -4.16 0.92
CA LEU A 71 -7.34 -3.18 1.55
C LEU A 71 -7.51 -3.14 3.06
N THR A 72 -8.75 -3.17 3.52
CA THR A 72 -9.05 -3.20 4.95
C THR A 72 -8.39 -4.41 5.61
N ARG A 73 -8.50 -5.56 4.98
CA ARG A 73 -7.88 -6.78 5.48
C ARG A 73 -6.36 -6.69 5.49
N LEU A 74 -5.78 -6.22 4.39
CA LEU A 74 -4.32 -6.07 4.27
C LEU A 74 -3.76 -5.11 5.31
N LEU A 75 -4.40 -3.97 5.48
CA LEU A 75 -3.95 -2.96 6.44
C LEU A 75 -4.14 -3.42 7.88
N THR A 76 -5.26 -4.05 8.17
CA THR A 76 -5.54 -4.58 9.50
C THR A 76 -4.59 -5.71 9.84
N SER A 77 -4.33 -6.59 8.90
CA SER A 77 -3.39 -7.69 9.08
C SER A 77 -1.98 -7.20 9.32
N SER A 78 -1.55 -6.18 8.59
CA SER A 78 -0.22 -5.58 8.76
C SER A 78 -0.09 -4.91 10.13
N ALA A 79 -1.14 -4.24 10.59
CA ALA A 79 -1.14 -3.63 11.91
C ALA A 79 -1.08 -4.70 13.00
N ALA A 80 -1.83 -5.79 12.83
CA ALA A 80 -1.82 -6.91 13.77
C ALA A 80 -0.45 -7.58 13.80
N ASP A 81 0.15 -7.80 12.64
CA ASP A 81 1.49 -8.37 12.55
C ASP A 81 2.51 -7.51 13.26
N GLN A 82 2.42 -6.20 13.08
CA GLN A 82 3.32 -5.24 13.72
C GLN A 82 3.18 -5.31 15.23
N THR A 83 1.94 -5.35 15.73
CA THR A 83 1.66 -5.49 17.14
C THR A 83 2.19 -6.81 17.67
N LYS A 84 1.98 -7.87 16.93
CA LYS A 84 2.44 -9.21 17.29
C LYS A 84 3.97 -9.28 17.37
N SER A 85 4.65 -8.64 16.42
CA SER A 85 6.10 -8.57 16.42
C SER A 85 6.63 -7.88 17.68
N VAL A 86 5.95 -6.83 18.10
CA VAL A 86 6.34 -6.08 19.29
C VAL A 86 6.13 -6.92 20.53
N SER A 87 5.06 -7.69 20.59
CA SER A 87 4.74 -8.51 21.76
C SER A 87 5.54 -9.80 21.80
N SER A 88 6.15 -10.18 20.72
CA SER A 88 6.98 -11.37 20.67
C SER A 88 8.38 -11.06 21.13
#